data_adef6386fd89f2fff693dfa6bc965b23
#
_entry.id   adef6386fd89f2fff693dfa6bc965b23
#
_cell.length_a   1.000
_cell.length_b   1.000
_cell.length_c   1.000
_cell.angle_alpha   90.00
_cell.angle_beta   90.00
_cell.angle_gamma   90.00
#
_symmetry.space_group_name_H-M   'P 1'
#
loop_
_entity.id
_entity.type
_entity.pdbx_description
1 polymer ?
#
loop_
_entity_poly.entity_id
_entity_poly.type
_entity_poly.pdbx_seq_one_letter_code
_entity_poly.pdbx_strand_id
1 'polypeptide(L)'
;MTSARLRKSVARVTRPAVPLKDIKGAYPQLAPDKDYPPLKFKSLKGKVSAAEWQARVDCACAYRLVRHFGMDDLVYNHISARIPGKEEFLLNPLGMMYDEMCASSLIKVDLDGNVLWEPEFPKGLGYKFNPAGYVIHSAVHRAKPAIHCVIHTHSIAGMAVASFKRGLLPMTQTALRFEKVAYHDYEGVAIELEERERLVADLGDADVMLLRNHGTLAVGASVGEAFNSAYRLERACRTQALAMSAGEEILLPSREVIEKTNYAYRATTRRSYGILEWPAMRRLADRIDPSYKQ
;
A
#
# COMPACT_ATOMS: atom_id res chain seq x y z
N MET A 1 -10.42 -40.26 28.88
CA MET A 1 -11.65 -39.47 28.63
C MET A 1 -11.34 -38.45 27.55
N THR A 2 -11.48 -38.87 26.41
CA THR A 2 -12.20 -38.51 25.20
C THR A 2 -12.13 -37.03 24.78
N SER A 3 -11.21 -36.83 23.89
CA SER A 3 -11.13 -35.72 22.94
C SER A 3 -12.33 -35.75 21.98
N ALA A 4 -13.38 -35.00 22.28
CA ALA A 4 -14.53 -34.85 21.38
C ALA A 4 -15.26 -33.54 21.66
N ARG A 5 -14.73 -32.42 21.17
CA ARG A 5 -15.48 -31.18 20.94
C ARG A 5 -14.60 -30.12 20.24
N LEU A 6 -14.35 -30.27 18.95
CA LEU A 6 -13.95 -29.18 18.10
C LEU A 6 -14.29 -29.51 16.63
N ARG A 7 -15.60 -29.74 16.41
CA ARG A 7 -16.18 -29.64 15.07
C ARG A 7 -17.40 -28.73 15.15
N LYS A 8 -17.15 -27.42 15.33
CA LYS A 8 -18.16 -26.44 14.92
C LYS A 8 -17.98 -26.25 13.42
N SER A 9 -19.02 -26.65 12.70
CA SER A 9 -19.17 -26.52 11.27
C SER A 9 -18.80 -25.11 10.80
N VAL A 10 -17.79 -25.02 9.96
CA VAL A 10 -17.63 -23.87 9.07
C VAL A 10 -18.89 -23.86 8.21
N ALA A 11 -19.79 -22.92 8.44
CA ALA A 11 -20.92 -22.71 7.58
C ALA A 11 -20.36 -22.45 6.17
N ARG A 12 -20.72 -23.32 5.22
CA ARG A 12 -20.41 -23.09 3.81
C ARG A 12 -21.01 -21.74 3.43
N VAL A 13 -20.17 -20.76 3.19
CA VAL A 13 -20.59 -19.53 2.51
C VAL A 13 -20.96 -19.91 1.09
N THR A 14 -22.23 -20.08 0.84
CA THR A 14 -22.80 -20.44 -0.47
C THR A 14 -23.15 -19.22 -1.30
N ARG A 15 -22.34 -18.15 -1.22
CA ARG A 15 -22.42 -17.09 -2.23
C ARG A 15 -21.53 -17.49 -3.40
N PRO A 16 -22.07 -17.52 -4.64
CA PRO A 16 -21.22 -17.69 -5.81
C PRO A 16 -20.22 -16.53 -5.82
N ALA A 17 -18.94 -16.86 -5.89
CA ALA A 17 -17.93 -15.84 -6.18
C ALA A 17 -18.38 -15.07 -7.43
N VAL A 18 -18.36 -13.74 -7.39
CA VAL A 18 -18.63 -12.93 -8.58
C VAL A 18 -17.64 -13.40 -9.65
N PRO A 19 -18.11 -13.87 -10.82
CA PRO A 19 -17.19 -14.34 -11.84
C PRO A 19 -16.22 -13.22 -12.19
N LEU A 20 -14.91 -13.48 -12.17
CA LEU A 20 -13.87 -12.48 -12.49
C LEU A 20 -14.13 -11.73 -13.81
N LYS A 21 -14.85 -12.37 -14.76
CA LYS A 21 -15.30 -11.76 -16.02
C LYS A 21 -16.26 -10.56 -15.84
N ASP A 22 -16.95 -10.46 -14.71
CA ASP A 22 -17.96 -9.42 -14.44
C ASP A 22 -17.36 -8.23 -13.64
N ILE A 23 -16.06 -8.31 -13.27
CA ILE A 23 -15.34 -7.21 -12.66
C ILE A 23 -14.88 -6.26 -13.77
N LYS A 24 -15.38 -5.03 -13.78
CA LYS A 24 -14.89 -3.97 -14.69
C LYS A 24 -13.38 -3.86 -14.54
N GLY A 25 -12.63 -4.08 -15.63
CA GLY A 25 -11.16 -4.10 -15.62
C GLY A 25 -10.55 -5.49 -15.42
N ALA A 26 -11.33 -6.57 -15.58
CA ALA A 26 -10.82 -7.95 -15.56
C ALA A 26 -9.51 -8.08 -16.36
N TYR A 27 -8.59 -8.84 -15.81
CA TYR A 27 -7.21 -9.05 -16.26
C TYR A 27 -7.09 -9.16 -17.77
N PRO A 28 -6.14 -8.48 -18.40
CA PRO A 28 -5.89 -8.62 -19.83
C PRO A 28 -5.55 -10.08 -20.13
N GLN A 29 -6.19 -10.63 -21.15
CA GLN A 29 -5.82 -11.94 -21.67
C GLN A 29 -4.53 -11.77 -22.47
N LEU A 30 -3.39 -12.03 -21.83
CA LEU A 30 -2.10 -11.99 -22.49
C LEU A 30 -1.94 -13.27 -23.31
N ALA A 31 -1.48 -13.13 -24.56
CA ALA A 31 -1.13 -14.30 -25.39
C ALA A 31 0.16 -14.92 -24.83
N PRO A 32 0.17 -16.21 -24.44
CA PRO A 32 1.26 -16.82 -23.70
C PRO A 32 2.59 -16.92 -24.46
N ASP A 33 2.60 -16.77 -25.78
CA ASP A 33 3.76 -17.07 -26.63
C ASP A 33 4.33 -15.86 -27.38
N LYS A 34 4.20 -14.64 -26.79
CA LYS A 34 4.75 -13.44 -27.42
C LYS A 34 5.94 -12.91 -26.63
N ASP A 35 6.97 -12.48 -27.36
CA ASP A 35 8.02 -11.63 -26.82
C ASP A 35 7.41 -10.31 -26.32
N TYR A 36 7.65 -10.00 -25.06
CA TYR A 36 7.20 -8.75 -24.46
C TYR A 36 8.33 -7.71 -24.51
N PRO A 37 8.20 -6.67 -25.36
CA PRO A 37 9.24 -5.66 -25.47
C PRO A 37 9.31 -4.83 -24.18
N PRO A 38 10.47 -4.23 -23.87
CA PRO A 38 10.59 -3.25 -22.80
C PRO A 38 9.56 -2.13 -22.95
N LEU A 39 8.88 -1.79 -21.86
CA LEU A 39 7.85 -0.77 -21.85
C LEU A 39 8.47 0.61 -22.01
N LYS A 40 7.91 1.42 -22.92
CA LYS A 40 8.34 2.80 -23.18
C LYS A 40 7.10 3.68 -23.25
N PHE A 41 7.10 4.77 -22.49
CA PHE A 41 5.97 5.67 -22.41
C PHE A 41 6.34 7.06 -22.94
N LYS A 42 5.40 7.68 -23.66
CA LYS A 42 5.51 9.08 -24.07
C LYS A 42 5.40 9.99 -22.85
N SER A 43 6.39 10.81 -22.59
CA SER A 43 6.39 11.70 -21.43
C SER A 43 5.17 12.61 -21.39
N LEU A 44 4.56 12.69 -20.20
CA LEU A 44 3.48 13.63 -19.87
C LEU A 44 3.98 14.96 -19.32
N LYS A 45 5.30 15.12 -19.16
CA LYS A 45 5.89 16.38 -18.70
C LYS A 45 5.48 17.54 -19.61
N GLY A 46 4.91 18.58 -19.01
CA GLY A 46 4.38 19.72 -19.74
C GLY A 46 3.03 19.51 -20.43
N LYS A 47 2.45 18.30 -20.36
CA LYS A 47 1.11 17.98 -20.91
C LYS A 47 0.04 17.89 -19.82
N VAL A 48 0.44 17.82 -18.57
CA VAL A 48 -0.42 17.86 -17.37
C VAL A 48 -0.02 19.03 -16.50
N SER A 49 -0.83 19.39 -15.51
CA SER A 49 -0.48 20.47 -14.58
C SER A 49 0.80 20.12 -13.79
N ALA A 50 1.51 21.16 -13.34
CA ALA A 50 2.72 20.97 -12.52
C ALA A 50 2.44 20.15 -11.26
N ALA A 51 1.28 20.36 -10.63
CA ALA A 51 0.85 19.58 -9.44
C ALA A 51 0.60 18.11 -9.78
N GLU A 52 -0.08 17.80 -10.88
CA GLU A 52 -0.26 16.42 -11.33
C GLU A 52 1.09 15.79 -11.70
N TRP A 53 1.95 16.50 -12.40
CA TRP A 53 3.27 15.99 -12.76
C TRP A 53 4.11 15.63 -11.52
N GLN A 54 4.10 16.50 -10.51
CA GLN A 54 4.83 16.22 -9.26
C GLN A 54 4.24 15.01 -8.52
N ALA A 55 2.91 14.89 -8.45
CA ALA A 55 2.25 13.71 -7.86
C ALA A 55 2.63 12.42 -8.59
N ARG A 56 2.70 12.43 -9.93
CA ARG A 56 3.16 11.30 -10.75
C ARG A 56 4.61 10.93 -10.47
N VAL A 57 5.51 11.91 -10.42
CA VAL A 57 6.93 11.68 -10.12
C VAL A 57 7.12 11.11 -8.72
N ASP A 58 6.44 11.66 -7.71
CA ASP A 58 6.57 11.17 -6.34
C ASP A 58 5.97 9.79 -6.17
N CYS A 59 4.83 9.51 -6.81
CA CYS A 59 4.22 8.18 -6.79
C CYS A 59 5.13 7.12 -7.45
N ALA A 60 5.67 7.40 -8.63
CA ALA A 60 6.61 6.52 -9.31
C ALA A 60 7.89 6.30 -8.50
N CYS A 61 8.40 7.36 -7.84
CA CYS A 61 9.53 7.26 -6.92
C CYS A 61 9.22 6.30 -5.77
N ALA A 62 8.02 6.36 -5.18
CA ALA A 62 7.62 5.45 -4.11
C ALA A 62 7.60 3.99 -4.56
N TYR A 63 7.11 3.68 -5.77
CA TYR A 63 7.18 2.34 -6.36
C TYR A 63 8.62 1.82 -6.42
N ARG A 64 9.55 2.61 -6.99
CA ARG A 64 10.97 2.25 -7.10
C ARG A 64 11.61 2.00 -5.72
N LEU A 65 11.27 2.83 -4.73
CA LEU A 65 11.79 2.69 -3.37
C LEU A 65 11.18 1.47 -2.65
N VAL A 66 9.89 1.18 -2.82
CA VAL A 66 9.27 -0.04 -2.27
C VAL A 66 9.97 -1.28 -2.82
N ARG A 67 10.27 -1.32 -4.13
CA ARG A 67 11.07 -2.37 -4.76
C ARG A 67 12.48 -2.44 -4.18
N HIS A 68 13.17 -1.29 -4.09
CA HIS A 68 14.54 -1.22 -3.57
C HIS A 68 14.67 -1.78 -2.14
N PHE A 69 13.66 -1.53 -1.30
CA PHE A 69 13.65 -2.03 0.07
C PHE A 69 13.04 -3.44 0.23
N GLY A 70 12.70 -4.11 -0.86
CA GLY A 70 12.16 -5.48 -0.85
C GLY A 70 10.81 -5.58 -0.14
N MET A 71 9.94 -4.60 -0.37
CA MET A 71 8.59 -4.56 0.20
C MET A 71 7.49 -4.85 -0.84
N ASP A 72 7.87 -5.09 -2.09
CA ASP A 72 6.97 -5.42 -3.20
C ASP A 72 6.66 -6.93 -3.25
N ASP A 73 5.63 -7.26 -4.01
CA ASP A 73 5.22 -8.64 -4.32
C ASP A 73 4.94 -8.74 -5.82
N LEU A 74 6.00 -8.86 -6.62
CA LEU A 74 5.96 -8.90 -8.09
C LEU A 74 5.13 -7.73 -8.67
N VAL A 75 4.04 -8.05 -9.35
CA VAL A 75 3.11 -7.09 -10.00
C VAL A 75 1.91 -6.76 -9.11
N TYR A 76 1.78 -7.48 -8.00
CA TYR A 76 0.72 -7.26 -7.02
C TYR A 76 1.10 -6.10 -6.09
N ASN A 77 0.22 -5.67 -5.25
CA ASN A 77 0.34 -4.45 -4.46
C ASN A 77 0.10 -3.17 -5.28
N HIS A 78 -0.12 -2.10 -4.57
CA HIS A 78 -0.49 -0.84 -5.21
C HIS A 78 -0.17 0.35 -4.31
N ILE A 79 0.20 1.44 -4.96
CA ILE A 79 0.39 2.74 -4.36
C ILE A 79 -0.48 3.72 -5.12
N SER A 80 -1.24 4.54 -4.40
CA SER A 80 -1.98 5.64 -5.03
C SER A 80 -1.50 6.99 -4.54
N ALA A 81 -1.59 7.97 -5.41
CA ALA A 81 -1.36 9.37 -5.08
C ALA A 81 -2.49 10.24 -5.61
N ARG A 82 -3.20 10.96 -4.72
CA ARG A 82 -4.23 11.93 -5.10
C ARG A 82 -3.60 13.09 -5.86
N ILE A 83 -4.27 13.58 -6.88
CA ILE A 83 -3.90 14.79 -7.57
C ILE A 83 -4.36 16.00 -6.72
N PRO A 84 -3.45 16.92 -6.36
CA PRO A 84 -3.81 18.04 -5.51
C PRO A 84 -4.98 18.87 -6.06
N GLY A 85 -5.98 19.14 -5.21
CA GLY A 85 -7.16 19.92 -5.55
C GLY A 85 -8.20 19.18 -6.41
N LYS A 86 -8.06 17.86 -6.61
CA LYS A 86 -8.98 17.05 -7.40
C LYS A 86 -9.44 15.80 -6.67
N GLU A 87 -10.59 15.28 -7.06
CA GLU A 87 -11.09 13.95 -6.66
C GLU A 87 -10.60 12.85 -7.62
N GLU A 88 -9.37 12.97 -8.03
CA GLU A 88 -8.67 12.08 -8.96
C GLU A 88 -7.41 11.55 -8.28
N PHE A 89 -7.04 10.31 -8.56
CA PHE A 89 -5.81 9.73 -8.06
C PHE A 89 -5.14 8.81 -9.08
N LEU A 90 -3.87 8.54 -8.84
CA LEU A 90 -3.00 7.74 -9.68
C LEU A 90 -2.89 6.32 -9.10
N LEU A 91 -2.88 5.32 -9.98
CA LEU A 91 -2.64 3.92 -9.66
C LEU A 91 -1.67 3.29 -10.67
N ASN A 92 -1.02 2.20 -10.28
CA ASN A 92 -0.20 1.42 -11.21
C ASN A 92 -1.04 0.57 -12.17
N PRO A 93 -0.56 0.35 -13.38
CA PRO A 93 -1.03 -0.74 -14.22
C PRO A 93 -0.69 -2.09 -13.57
N LEU A 94 -1.67 -2.97 -13.43
CA LEU A 94 -1.45 -4.35 -12.99
C LEU A 94 -0.74 -5.12 -14.12
N GLY A 95 0.38 -5.73 -13.80
CA GLY A 95 1.23 -6.44 -14.76
C GLY A 95 2.58 -5.77 -14.99
N MET A 96 2.78 -4.53 -14.49
CA MET A 96 4.09 -3.89 -14.47
C MET A 96 4.79 -4.14 -13.14
N MET A 97 6.08 -4.47 -13.23
CA MET A 97 6.94 -4.54 -12.05
C MET A 97 7.19 -3.14 -11.47
N TYR A 98 7.49 -3.06 -10.19
CA TYR A 98 7.70 -1.78 -9.51
C TYR A 98 8.91 -0.99 -10.02
N ASP A 99 9.93 -1.69 -10.53
CA ASP A 99 11.10 -1.10 -11.17
C ASP A 99 10.87 -0.66 -12.62
N GLU A 100 9.70 -0.95 -13.21
CA GLU A 100 9.29 -0.41 -14.51
C GLU A 100 8.46 0.88 -14.38
N MET A 101 7.96 1.20 -13.15
CA MET A 101 7.08 2.35 -12.96
C MET A 101 7.78 3.67 -13.23
N CYS A 102 7.13 4.54 -13.99
CA CYS A 102 7.54 5.92 -14.20
C CYS A 102 6.33 6.87 -14.12
N ALA A 103 6.58 8.16 -14.04
CA ALA A 103 5.53 9.17 -13.90
C ALA A 103 4.47 9.10 -15.03
N SER A 104 4.88 8.71 -16.24
CA SER A 104 4.00 8.59 -17.39
C SER A 104 3.39 7.20 -17.59
N SER A 105 3.68 6.23 -16.69
CA SER A 105 3.04 4.92 -16.74
C SER A 105 1.78 4.80 -15.85
N LEU A 106 1.61 5.74 -14.91
CA LEU A 106 0.53 5.68 -13.92
C LEU A 106 -0.83 6.01 -14.53
N ILE A 107 -1.80 5.16 -14.29
CA ILE A 107 -3.20 5.33 -14.69
C ILE A 107 -3.85 6.38 -13.79
N LYS A 108 -4.64 7.29 -14.35
CA LYS A 108 -5.44 8.26 -13.62
C LYS A 108 -6.90 7.84 -13.59
N VAL A 109 -7.46 7.77 -12.37
CA VAL A 109 -8.86 7.40 -12.14
C VAL A 109 -9.54 8.42 -11.23
N ASP A 110 -10.88 8.47 -11.29
CA ASP A 110 -11.67 9.20 -10.30
C ASP A 110 -12.13 8.28 -9.15
N LEU A 111 -12.84 8.86 -8.20
CA LEU A 111 -13.37 8.12 -7.05
C LEU A 111 -14.50 7.14 -7.40
N ASP A 112 -15.08 7.22 -8.59
CA ASP A 112 -16.13 6.33 -9.08
C ASP A 112 -15.60 5.19 -9.96
N GLY A 113 -14.28 5.18 -10.22
CA GLY A 113 -13.59 4.14 -10.98
C GLY A 113 -13.53 4.38 -12.48
N ASN A 114 -13.89 5.58 -12.93
CA ASN A 114 -13.71 5.93 -14.32
C ASN A 114 -12.24 6.18 -14.60
N VAL A 115 -11.71 5.57 -15.68
CA VAL A 115 -10.36 5.84 -16.16
C VAL A 115 -10.36 7.16 -16.91
N LEU A 116 -9.69 8.16 -16.35
CA LEU A 116 -9.57 9.49 -16.93
C LEU A 116 -8.37 9.62 -17.88
N TRP A 117 -7.37 8.79 -17.64
CA TRP A 117 -6.19 8.67 -18.50
C TRP A 117 -5.47 7.34 -18.23
N GLU A 118 -5.01 6.69 -19.29
CA GLU A 118 -4.13 5.52 -19.23
C GLU A 118 -3.03 5.60 -20.29
N PRO A 119 -1.85 5.00 -20.05
CA PRO A 119 -0.78 4.98 -21.04
C PRO A 119 -1.11 4.03 -22.20
N GLU A 120 -0.53 4.31 -23.36
CA GLU A 120 -0.55 3.39 -24.49
C GLU A 120 0.43 2.23 -24.22
N PHE A 121 -0.08 1.01 -24.18
CA PHE A 121 0.74 -0.19 -24.11
C PHE A 121 1.03 -0.77 -25.49
N PRO A 122 2.14 -1.51 -25.67
CA PRO A 122 2.37 -2.28 -26.87
C PRO A 122 1.17 -3.19 -27.20
N LYS A 123 0.94 -3.43 -28.49
CA LYS A 123 -0.18 -4.25 -28.95
C LYS A 123 -0.16 -5.63 -28.26
N GLY A 124 -1.25 -5.99 -27.59
CA GLY A 124 -1.39 -7.23 -26.85
C GLY A 124 -1.07 -7.14 -25.35
N LEU A 125 -0.57 -5.98 -24.87
CA LEU A 125 -0.34 -5.70 -23.45
C LEU A 125 -1.33 -4.60 -23.02
N GLY A 126 -2.55 -4.96 -22.72
CA GLY A 126 -3.57 -3.99 -22.27
C GLY A 126 -3.68 -3.96 -20.75
N TYR A 127 -2.63 -3.59 -20.02
CA TYR A 127 -2.66 -3.52 -18.56
C TYR A 127 -3.68 -2.49 -18.08
N LYS A 128 -4.48 -2.88 -17.08
CA LYS A 128 -5.46 -2.03 -16.41
C LYS A 128 -5.06 -1.86 -14.94
N PHE A 129 -5.69 -0.94 -14.22
CA PHE A 129 -5.47 -0.87 -12.78
C PHE A 129 -6.03 -2.12 -12.08
N ASN A 130 -5.49 -2.45 -10.91
CA ASN A 130 -5.98 -3.57 -10.09
C ASN A 130 -7.33 -3.21 -9.45
N PRO A 131 -8.43 -3.94 -9.74
CA PRO A 131 -9.74 -3.67 -9.14
C PRO A 131 -9.73 -3.75 -7.61
N ALA A 132 -9.05 -4.74 -7.02
CA ALA A 132 -8.92 -4.87 -5.56
C ALA A 132 -8.17 -3.68 -4.97
N GLY A 133 -7.09 -3.24 -5.63
CA GLY A 133 -6.38 -2.03 -5.26
C GLY A 133 -7.26 -0.80 -5.32
N TYR A 134 -8.06 -0.67 -6.37
CA TYR A 134 -9.00 0.45 -6.49
C TYR A 134 -10.02 0.45 -5.35
N VAL A 135 -10.59 -0.69 -4.95
CA VAL A 135 -11.57 -0.79 -3.86
C VAL A 135 -10.99 -0.21 -2.57
N ILE A 136 -9.82 -0.66 -2.16
CA ILE A 136 -9.15 -0.20 -0.93
C ILE A 136 -8.81 1.30 -1.01
N HIS A 137 -8.14 1.71 -2.10
CA HIS A 137 -7.61 3.07 -2.21
C HIS A 137 -8.72 4.12 -2.38
N SER A 138 -9.74 3.83 -3.20
CA SER A 138 -10.86 4.76 -3.38
C SER A 138 -11.68 4.93 -2.11
N ALA A 139 -11.81 3.89 -1.27
CA ALA A 139 -12.44 3.98 0.04
C ALA A 139 -11.74 5.01 0.93
N VAL A 140 -10.41 4.89 1.07
CA VAL A 140 -9.61 5.80 1.88
C VAL A 140 -9.64 7.22 1.29
N HIS A 141 -9.42 7.38 0.00
CA HIS A 141 -9.42 8.70 -0.63
C HIS A 141 -10.78 9.39 -0.55
N ARG A 142 -11.89 8.65 -0.66
CA ARG A 142 -13.24 9.22 -0.54
C ARG A 142 -13.53 9.68 0.88
N ALA A 143 -13.24 8.84 1.87
CA ALA A 143 -13.59 9.12 3.26
C ALA A 143 -12.64 10.14 3.93
N LYS A 144 -11.41 10.24 3.45
CA LYS A 144 -10.35 11.04 4.08
C LYS A 144 -9.66 11.96 3.05
N PRO A 145 -10.26 13.11 2.70
CA PRO A 145 -9.71 14.03 1.69
C PRO A 145 -8.31 14.56 2.00
N ALA A 146 -7.93 14.62 3.28
CA ALA A 146 -6.58 15.02 3.72
C ALA A 146 -5.50 13.96 3.42
N ILE A 147 -5.88 12.71 3.14
CA ILE A 147 -4.93 11.66 2.74
C ILE A 147 -4.69 11.77 1.24
N HIS A 148 -3.43 12.02 0.90
CA HIS A 148 -3.00 12.17 -0.49
C HIS A 148 -2.29 10.92 -1.03
N CYS A 149 -1.80 10.04 -0.17
CA CYS A 149 -1.14 8.81 -0.60
C CYS A 149 -1.57 7.63 0.27
N VAL A 150 -1.76 6.50 -0.38
CA VAL A 150 -2.03 5.20 0.25
C VAL A 150 -1.04 4.20 -0.34
N ILE A 151 -0.38 3.43 0.53
CA ILE A 151 0.59 2.39 0.16
C ILE A 151 0.14 1.07 0.78
N HIS A 152 -0.10 0.08 -0.05
CA HIS A 152 -0.40 -1.28 0.37
C HIS A 152 0.69 -2.23 -0.10
N THR A 153 1.18 -3.08 0.81
CA THR A 153 2.22 -4.06 0.50
C THR A 153 1.95 -5.43 1.12
N HIS A 154 2.41 -6.48 0.43
CA HIS A 154 2.47 -7.86 0.93
C HIS A 154 3.90 -8.21 1.36
N SER A 155 4.59 -7.31 2.03
CA SER A 155 5.93 -7.61 2.51
C SER A 155 5.92 -8.81 3.46
N ILE A 156 6.95 -9.67 3.38
CA ILE A 156 6.98 -10.94 4.14
C ILE A 156 6.82 -10.69 5.64
N ALA A 157 7.51 -9.70 6.18
CA ALA A 157 7.42 -9.40 7.60
C ALA A 157 6.07 -8.75 7.97
N GLY A 158 5.53 -7.91 7.10
CA GLY A 158 4.19 -7.33 7.23
C GLY A 158 3.13 -8.41 7.29
N MET A 159 3.14 -9.36 6.35
CA MET A 159 2.21 -10.50 6.33
C MET A 159 2.36 -11.37 7.60
N ALA A 160 3.60 -11.66 8.01
CA ALA A 160 3.85 -12.45 9.20
C ALA A 160 3.23 -11.82 10.46
N VAL A 161 3.47 -10.52 10.69
CA VAL A 161 2.94 -9.82 11.87
C VAL A 161 1.42 -9.59 11.75
N ALA A 162 0.90 -9.36 10.55
CA ALA A 162 -0.54 -9.28 10.30
C ALA A 162 -1.27 -10.59 10.65
N SER A 163 -0.57 -11.74 10.58
CA SER A 163 -1.11 -13.06 10.94
C SER A 163 -0.98 -13.38 12.43
N PHE A 164 -0.25 -12.58 13.21
CA PHE A 164 -0.14 -12.80 14.65
C PHE A 164 -1.37 -12.30 15.39
N LYS A 165 -1.96 -13.13 16.26
CA LYS A 165 -3.12 -12.73 17.08
C LYS A 165 -2.89 -11.42 17.84
N ARG A 166 -1.68 -11.22 18.38
CA ARG A 166 -1.32 -10.01 19.13
C ARG A 166 -0.96 -8.81 18.22
N GLY A 167 -0.77 -9.03 16.91
CA GLY A 167 -0.35 -8.01 15.96
C GLY A 167 1.03 -7.43 16.25
N LEU A 168 1.24 -6.14 15.96
CA LEU A 168 2.49 -5.44 16.23
C LEU A 168 2.65 -5.13 17.71
N LEU A 169 3.79 -5.56 18.28
CA LEU A 169 4.14 -5.31 19.67
C LEU A 169 4.96 -4.02 19.82
N PRO A 170 4.79 -3.28 20.94
CA PRO A 170 5.56 -2.07 21.22
C PRO A 170 6.97 -2.41 21.75
N MET A 171 7.69 -3.29 21.07
CA MET A 171 8.95 -3.87 21.54
C MET A 171 10.19 -3.08 21.10
N THR A 172 10.05 -2.16 20.18
CA THR A 172 11.18 -1.38 19.65
C THR A 172 10.82 0.08 19.48
N GLN A 173 11.80 0.98 19.53
CA GLN A 173 11.61 2.39 19.28
C GLN A 173 10.91 2.66 17.93
N THR A 174 11.16 1.81 16.93
CA THR A 174 10.50 1.93 15.61
C THR A 174 9.03 1.59 15.69
N ALA A 175 8.64 0.56 16.46
CA ALA A 175 7.25 0.21 16.69
C ALA A 175 6.53 1.28 17.55
N LEU A 176 7.21 1.79 18.57
CA LEU A 176 6.69 2.84 19.48
C LEU A 176 6.43 4.19 18.78
N ARG A 177 6.86 4.35 17.56
CA ARG A 177 6.51 5.51 16.75
C ARG A 177 5.02 5.56 16.39
N PHE A 178 4.37 4.41 16.29
CA PHE A 178 2.96 4.32 15.98
C PHE A 178 2.16 4.33 17.29
N GLU A 179 1.53 5.46 17.60
CA GLU A 179 0.63 5.56 18.76
C GLU A 179 -0.58 4.63 18.58
N LYS A 180 -1.04 4.53 17.33
CA LYS A 180 -2.14 3.66 16.91
C LYS A 180 -1.70 2.84 15.70
N VAL A 181 -1.98 1.56 15.75
CA VAL A 181 -1.93 0.64 14.62
C VAL A 181 -3.34 0.11 14.44
N ALA A 182 -3.95 0.39 13.31
CA ALA A 182 -5.25 -0.14 12.97
C ALA A 182 -5.15 -1.61 12.53
N TYR A 183 -6.26 -2.33 12.65
CA TYR A 183 -6.38 -3.73 12.20
C TYR A 183 -7.68 -3.89 11.45
N HIS A 184 -7.64 -4.60 10.34
CA HIS A 184 -8.82 -4.97 9.58
C HIS A 184 -8.81 -6.48 9.38
N ASP A 185 -9.92 -7.14 9.71
CA ASP A 185 -10.03 -8.59 9.59
C ASP A 185 -10.10 -9.01 8.10
N TYR A 186 -9.57 -10.22 7.81
CA TYR A 186 -9.54 -10.73 6.46
C TYR A 186 -10.92 -11.23 6.02
N GLU A 187 -11.51 -10.56 5.06
CA GLU A 187 -12.82 -10.88 4.50
C GLU A 187 -12.75 -11.61 3.13
N GLY A 188 -11.53 -11.86 2.65
CA GLY A 188 -11.27 -12.43 1.33
C GLY A 188 -10.52 -11.47 0.42
N VAL A 189 -10.58 -11.68 -0.89
CA VAL A 189 -10.03 -10.71 -1.85
C VAL A 189 -10.93 -9.48 -1.87
N ALA A 190 -10.36 -8.29 -1.65
CA ALA A 190 -11.08 -7.01 -1.54
C ALA A 190 -11.73 -6.58 -2.88
N ILE A 191 -12.86 -7.18 -3.20
CA ILE A 191 -13.64 -6.90 -4.42
C ILE A 191 -15.08 -6.43 -4.11
N GLU A 192 -15.48 -6.49 -2.85
CA GLU A 192 -16.81 -6.07 -2.41
C GLU A 192 -16.79 -4.60 -1.96
N LEU A 193 -17.76 -3.81 -2.46
CA LEU A 193 -17.82 -2.39 -2.14
C LEU A 193 -18.19 -2.12 -0.68
N GLU A 194 -18.89 -3.04 -0.04
CA GLU A 194 -19.32 -2.98 1.35
C GLU A 194 -18.12 -3.09 2.33
N GLU A 195 -17.03 -3.73 1.93
CA GLU A 195 -15.78 -3.78 2.71
C GLU A 195 -15.17 -2.38 2.89
N ARG A 196 -15.42 -1.45 1.95
CA ARG A 196 -14.90 -0.08 2.00
C ARG A 196 -15.24 0.65 3.30
N GLU A 197 -16.49 0.56 3.74
CA GLU A 197 -16.96 1.27 4.93
C GLU A 197 -16.30 0.70 6.19
N ARG A 198 -16.18 -0.62 6.27
CA ARG A 198 -15.54 -1.31 7.40
C ARG A 198 -14.05 -1.01 7.47
N LEU A 199 -13.34 -1.09 6.33
CA LEU A 199 -11.92 -0.76 6.26
C LEU A 199 -11.63 0.68 6.69
N VAL A 200 -12.46 1.64 6.26
CA VAL A 200 -12.31 3.05 6.65
C VAL A 200 -12.62 3.26 8.14
N ALA A 201 -13.64 2.58 8.66
CA ALA A 201 -13.98 2.63 10.08
C ALA A 201 -12.85 2.06 10.94
N ASP A 202 -12.28 0.93 10.53
CA ASP A 202 -11.17 0.28 11.23
C ASP A 202 -9.88 1.12 11.16
N LEU A 203 -9.60 1.77 10.02
CA LEU A 203 -8.45 2.66 9.89
C LEU A 203 -8.54 3.83 10.89
N GLY A 204 -9.73 4.34 11.13
CA GLY A 204 -9.94 5.46 12.07
C GLY A 204 -9.00 6.62 11.77
N ASP A 205 -8.23 7.07 12.75
CA ASP A 205 -7.23 8.13 12.66
C ASP A 205 -5.77 7.61 12.64
N ALA A 206 -5.58 6.30 12.41
CA ALA A 206 -4.25 5.70 12.34
C ALA A 206 -3.57 6.00 10.98
N ASP A 207 -2.25 6.14 11.03
CA ASP A 207 -1.41 6.31 9.82
C ASP A 207 -1.06 4.96 9.18
N VAL A 208 -1.25 3.85 9.90
CA VAL A 208 -0.91 2.50 9.46
C VAL A 208 -1.95 1.49 9.90
N MET A 209 -2.12 0.45 9.10
CA MET A 209 -3.02 -0.66 9.38
C MET A 209 -2.36 -1.98 9.02
N LEU A 210 -2.59 -2.99 9.84
CA LEU A 210 -2.33 -4.39 9.51
C LEU A 210 -3.64 -5.02 9.02
N LEU A 211 -3.63 -5.41 7.74
CA LEU A 211 -4.70 -6.21 7.16
C LEU A 211 -4.45 -7.66 7.58
N ARG A 212 -5.30 -8.21 8.44
CA ARG A 212 -5.14 -9.55 9.01
C ARG A 212 -4.97 -10.60 7.91
N ASN A 213 -3.98 -11.47 8.06
CA ASN A 213 -3.67 -12.55 7.11
C ASN A 213 -3.45 -12.09 5.66
N HIS A 214 -3.16 -10.80 5.43
CA HIS A 214 -3.06 -10.22 4.09
C HIS A 214 -1.78 -9.38 3.92
N GLY A 215 -1.65 -8.28 4.64
CA GLY A 215 -0.51 -7.39 4.44
C GLY A 215 -0.60 -6.11 5.26
N THR A 216 -0.04 -5.03 4.74
CA THR A 216 0.01 -3.73 5.42
C THR A 216 -0.59 -2.62 4.58
N LEU A 217 -1.14 -1.62 5.24
CA LEU A 217 -1.58 -0.37 4.63
C LEU A 217 -0.93 0.80 5.38
N ALA A 218 -0.44 1.78 4.66
CA ALA A 218 0.05 3.04 5.23
C ALA A 218 -0.53 4.22 4.46
N VAL A 219 -0.86 5.28 5.17
CA VAL A 219 -1.47 6.48 4.61
C VAL A 219 -0.69 7.74 5.00
N GLY A 220 -0.85 8.82 4.25
CA GLY A 220 -0.22 10.10 4.56
C GLY A 220 -0.78 11.25 3.74
N ALA A 221 -0.60 12.48 4.26
CA ALA A 221 -0.95 13.71 3.57
C ALA A 221 0.00 14.04 2.40
N SER A 222 1.05 13.23 2.22
CA SER A 222 1.95 13.26 1.08
C SER A 222 2.50 11.87 0.79
N VAL A 223 3.06 11.67 -0.39
CA VAL A 223 3.77 10.42 -0.73
C VAL A 223 4.93 10.17 0.24
N GLY A 224 5.66 11.23 0.63
CA GLY A 224 6.76 11.11 1.57
C GLY A 224 6.34 10.64 2.96
N GLU A 225 5.19 11.10 3.45
CA GLU A 225 4.63 10.67 4.75
C GLU A 225 4.17 9.22 4.70
N ALA A 226 3.39 8.86 3.70
CA ALA A 226 2.92 7.48 3.52
C ALA A 226 4.09 6.50 3.36
N PHE A 227 5.10 6.86 2.54
CA PHE A 227 6.29 6.03 2.36
C PHE A 227 7.09 5.88 3.66
N ASN A 228 7.27 6.96 4.42
CA ASN A 228 7.97 6.89 5.71
C ASN A 228 7.21 5.97 6.68
N SER A 229 5.89 6.04 6.74
CA SER A 229 5.05 5.18 7.57
C SER A 229 5.14 3.71 7.14
N ALA A 230 5.02 3.42 5.84
CA ALA A 230 5.16 2.07 5.30
C ALA A 230 6.54 1.46 5.60
N TYR A 231 7.61 2.20 5.33
CA TYR A 231 8.97 1.75 5.60
C TYR A 231 9.22 1.47 7.08
N ARG A 232 8.71 2.33 7.97
CA ARG A 232 8.86 2.13 9.42
C ARG A 232 8.02 0.98 9.94
N LEU A 233 6.82 0.79 9.40
CA LEU A 233 5.97 -0.36 9.73
C LEU A 233 6.67 -1.66 9.34
N GLU A 234 7.19 -1.74 8.11
CA GLU A 234 7.96 -2.89 7.65
C GLU A 234 9.17 -3.18 8.55
N ARG A 235 9.94 -2.17 8.93
CA ARG A 235 11.07 -2.35 9.85
C ARG A 235 10.63 -2.87 11.21
N ALA A 236 9.52 -2.37 11.76
CA ALA A 236 8.98 -2.84 13.03
C ALA A 236 8.52 -4.30 12.93
N CYS A 237 7.80 -4.64 11.87
CA CYS A 237 7.35 -6.02 11.59
C CYS A 237 8.54 -6.97 11.41
N ARG A 238 9.54 -6.58 10.62
CA ARG A 238 10.75 -7.37 10.38
C ARG A 238 11.54 -7.63 11.68
N THR A 239 11.69 -6.61 12.51
CA THR A 239 12.36 -6.75 13.80
C THR A 239 11.57 -7.67 14.72
N GLN A 240 10.24 -7.53 14.79
CA GLN A 240 9.40 -8.40 15.61
C GLN A 240 9.47 -9.87 15.16
N ALA A 241 9.31 -10.12 13.85
CA ALA A 241 9.38 -11.48 13.31
C ALA A 241 10.73 -12.14 13.59
N LEU A 242 11.84 -11.42 13.43
CA LEU A 242 13.19 -11.92 13.74
C LEU A 242 13.38 -12.21 15.23
N ALA A 243 12.97 -11.30 16.11
CA ALA A 243 13.11 -11.50 17.55
C ALA A 243 12.26 -12.69 18.05
N MET A 244 11.01 -12.80 17.55
CA MET A 244 10.14 -13.92 17.93
C MET A 244 10.63 -15.26 17.38
N SER A 245 11.33 -15.29 16.25
CA SER A 245 11.90 -16.51 15.69
C SER A 245 13.11 -17.03 16.49
N ALA A 246 13.73 -16.20 17.32
CA ALA A 246 14.84 -16.61 18.18
C ALA A 246 14.42 -17.51 19.36
N GLY A 247 13.12 -17.56 19.67
CA GLY A 247 12.61 -18.36 20.79
C GLY A 247 12.85 -17.77 22.18
N GLU A 248 13.42 -16.58 22.26
CA GLU A 248 13.67 -15.86 23.51
C GLU A 248 12.43 -15.10 23.97
N GLU A 249 12.33 -14.85 25.28
CA GLU A 249 11.28 -14.02 25.83
C GLU A 249 11.42 -12.57 25.40
N ILE A 250 10.33 -11.98 24.94
CA ILE A 250 10.32 -10.59 24.46
C ILE A 250 10.22 -9.61 25.64
N LEU A 251 11.27 -8.83 25.85
CA LEU A 251 11.27 -7.72 26.81
C LEU A 251 10.49 -6.53 26.23
N LEU A 252 9.39 -6.15 26.87
CA LEU A 252 8.64 -4.96 26.51
C LEU A 252 9.00 -3.79 27.44
N PRO A 253 9.06 -2.55 26.93
CA PRO A 253 9.19 -1.36 27.77
C PRO A 253 7.99 -1.20 28.72
N SER A 254 8.18 -0.50 29.82
CA SER A 254 7.07 -0.15 30.71
C SER A 254 6.04 0.74 29.96
N ARG A 255 4.79 0.73 30.45
CA ARG A 255 3.70 1.55 29.90
C ARG A 255 4.08 3.03 29.87
N GLU A 256 4.70 3.53 30.92
CA GLU A 256 5.16 4.91 31.02
C GLU A 256 6.16 5.26 29.89
N VAL A 257 7.13 4.38 29.62
CA VAL A 257 8.13 4.57 28.54
C VAL A 257 7.46 4.53 27.18
N ILE A 258 6.49 3.65 26.98
CA ILE A 258 5.70 3.57 25.75
C ILE A 258 4.96 4.90 25.51
N GLU A 259 4.19 5.36 26.47
CA GLU A 259 3.39 6.60 26.38
C GLU A 259 4.28 7.85 26.16
N LYS A 260 5.39 7.94 26.87
CA LYS A 260 6.38 9.00 26.72
C LYS A 260 7.00 9.01 25.30
N THR A 261 7.29 7.83 24.79
CA THR A 261 7.87 7.68 23.45
C THR A 261 6.86 8.05 22.38
N ASN A 262 5.62 7.56 22.47
CA ASN A 262 4.54 7.89 21.56
C ASN A 262 4.30 9.42 21.52
N TYR A 263 4.21 10.07 22.68
CA TYR A 263 4.09 11.52 22.76
C TYR A 263 5.22 12.26 22.02
N ALA A 264 6.47 11.82 22.22
CA ALA A 264 7.63 12.42 21.56
C ALA A 264 7.62 12.24 20.02
N TYR A 265 6.89 11.25 19.52
CA TYR A 265 6.77 10.98 18.09
C TYR A 265 5.55 11.61 17.42
N ARG A 266 4.63 12.23 18.16
CA ARG A 266 3.47 12.91 17.57
C ARG A 266 3.91 14.03 16.62
N ALA A 267 3.21 14.17 15.50
CA ALA A 267 3.47 15.25 14.54
C ALA A 267 3.37 16.64 15.17
N THR A 268 2.45 16.82 16.13
CA THR A 268 2.24 18.07 16.89
C THR A 268 3.39 18.40 17.85
N THR A 269 4.11 17.38 18.33
CA THR A 269 5.23 17.55 19.27
C THR A 269 6.54 17.77 18.57
N ARG A 270 6.73 17.15 17.41
CA ARG A 270 8.00 17.14 16.70
C ARG A 270 7.90 17.80 15.32
N ARG A 271 7.34 17.13 14.37
CA ARG A 271 7.12 17.52 12.96
C ARG A 271 6.37 16.41 12.23
N SER A 272 5.80 16.72 11.08
CA SER A 272 5.30 15.71 10.15
C SER A 272 6.44 14.85 9.65
N TYR A 273 6.20 13.56 9.56
CA TYR A 273 7.17 12.61 9.03
C TYR A 273 7.17 12.65 7.49
N GLY A 274 8.29 12.23 6.91
CA GLY A 274 8.48 12.31 5.47
C GLY A 274 9.10 13.61 4.97
N ILE A 275 8.91 14.74 5.66
CA ILE A 275 9.43 16.04 5.21
C ILE A 275 10.96 16.06 5.05
N LEU A 276 11.70 15.56 6.04
CA LEU A 276 13.17 15.47 5.95
C LEU A 276 13.63 14.23 5.17
N GLU A 277 12.88 13.14 5.29
CA GLU A 277 13.24 11.86 4.72
C GLU A 277 13.02 11.83 3.20
N TRP A 278 11.92 12.42 2.72
CA TRP A 278 11.54 12.32 1.31
C TRP A 278 12.57 12.89 0.33
N PRO A 279 13.14 14.08 0.53
CA PRO A 279 14.21 14.56 -0.33
C PRO A 279 15.44 13.64 -0.37
N ALA A 280 15.77 13.00 0.75
CA ALA A 280 16.86 12.02 0.79
C ALA A 280 16.52 10.74 0.03
N MET A 281 15.26 10.27 0.14
CA MET A 281 14.77 9.10 -0.61
C MET A 281 14.72 9.37 -2.11
N ARG A 282 14.32 10.56 -2.53
CA ARG A 282 14.37 10.96 -3.96
C ARG A 282 15.79 10.96 -4.49
N ARG A 283 16.76 11.49 -3.74
CA ARG A 283 18.18 11.42 -4.15
C ARG A 283 18.71 9.97 -4.18
N LEU A 284 18.22 9.08 -3.33
CA LEU A 284 18.50 7.66 -3.41
C LEU A 284 17.94 7.06 -4.71
N ALA A 285 16.68 7.28 -5.00
CA ALA A 285 16.05 6.82 -6.23
C ALA A 285 16.75 7.37 -7.49
N ASP A 286 17.17 8.64 -7.47
CA ASP A 286 17.94 9.25 -8.56
C ASP A 286 19.29 8.56 -8.81
N ARG A 287 19.95 8.08 -7.77
CA ARG A 287 21.20 7.33 -7.91
C ARG A 287 21.00 5.88 -8.36
N ILE A 288 19.85 5.29 -8.05
CA ILE A 288 19.51 3.92 -8.48
C ILE A 288 19.15 3.95 -9.96
N ASP A 289 18.11 4.67 -10.31
CA ASP A 289 17.61 4.84 -11.68
C ASP A 289 16.66 6.05 -11.77
N PRO A 290 17.08 7.15 -12.40
CA PRO A 290 16.27 8.35 -12.52
C PRO A 290 15.10 8.24 -13.53
N SER A 291 14.96 7.11 -14.23
CA SER A 291 13.93 6.92 -15.26
C SER A 291 12.50 6.96 -14.72
N TYR A 292 12.31 6.83 -13.41
CA TYR A 292 11.00 7.01 -12.79
C TYR A 292 10.40 8.42 -13.04
N LYS A 293 11.22 9.39 -13.43
CA LYS A 293 10.79 10.77 -13.77
C LYS A 293 10.27 10.95 -15.20
N GLN A 294 10.25 9.89 -15.99
CA GLN A 294 9.78 9.94 -17.38
C GLN A 294 8.26 10.02 -17.48
#